data_77278e5a2b39f34b9380cffebefd75f7
#
_entry.id   77278e5a2b39f34b9380cffebefd75f7
#
_cell.length_a   1.000
_cell.length_b   1.000
_cell.length_c   1.000
_cell.angle_alpha   90.00
_cell.angle_beta   90.00
_cell.angle_gamma   90.00
#
_symmetry.space_group_name_H-M   'P 1'
#
loop_
_entity.id
_entity.type
_entity.pdbx_description
1 polymer ?
#
loop_
_entity_poly.entity_id
_entity_poly.type
_entity_poly.pdbx_seq_one_letter_code
_entity_poly.pdbx_strand_id
1 'polypeptide(L)'
;MSLCTWVGCLLLLTPAFAGSYRFGAVWDGEKVRKGVCINPRGDRIESIGACGADAVDLSRYTAIPGLVDVHTHMTFVLKNPVSAAGRGAAVVFLAQENARRTLETGVTSVRDLNASNYADVAMRDLIASGAMKGPRMFVSGGGLFRRPGDPAVSGEELAKTVDERAKAGVDWIKMFGSTGSGQDVTGVQTFSFEQMKAAVEAAHRNGKRIAIHSYGPEGARDAVRAGTDSLEHATDMDAATIQEMVARKTFYVPTIDHNRFYAENFKVLNFAPESVKNLNEFKERNLETARMAFKAGVRFAMGSDAVRSMFGENTRELGWFVKAGMSPEEALRAATGNGAELLGQESSLGALRAGYFADIVAVEGDPLADIRVVIDKVRWVMKGGEVVVDKTQ
;
A
#
# COMPACT_ATOMS: atom_id res chain seq x y z
N MET A 1 6.75 55.77 -24.07
CA MET A 1 5.56 54.94 -23.92
C MET A 1 6.01 53.66 -23.21
N SER A 2 5.72 53.59 -21.91
CA SER A 2 6.16 52.48 -21.04
C SER A 2 4.98 51.52 -20.88
N LEU A 3 5.12 50.26 -21.38
CA LEU A 3 4.13 49.20 -21.15
C LEU A 3 4.36 48.60 -19.75
N CYS A 4 3.46 48.89 -18.83
CA CYS A 4 3.35 48.20 -17.54
C CYS A 4 2.63 46.83 -17.78
N THR A 5 3.36 45.73 -17.75
CA THR A 5 2.79 44.38 -17.73
C THR A 5 2.35 44.04 -16.30
N TRP A 6 1.03 43.99 -16.09
CA TRP A 6 0.44 43.44 -14.88
C TRP A 6 0.53 41.90 -14.94
N VAL A 7 1.38 41.31 -14.11
CA VAL A 7 1.35 39.88 -13.81
C VAL A 7 0.32 39.68 -12.71
N GLY A 8 -0.88 39.29 -13.11
CA GLY A 8 -1.92 38.90 -12.17
C GLY A 8 -1.55 37.56 -11.54
N CYS A 9 -1.15 37.59 -10.26
CA CYS A 9 -1.00 36.40 -9.44
C CYS A 9 -2.41 35.86 -9.16
N LEU A 10 -2.82 34.82 -9.91
CA LEU A 10 -4.05 34.05 -9.64
C LEU A 10 -3.78 33.23 -8.38
N LEU A 11 -4.13 33.79 -7.21
CA LEU A 11 -4.28 33.01 -5.99
C LEU A 11 -5.45 32.03 -6.22
N LEU A 12 -5.14 30.78 -6.54
CA LEU A 12 -6.07 29.69 -6.44
C LEU A 12 -6.47 29.56 -4.96
N LEU A 13 -7.57 30.21 -4.60
CA LEU A 13 -8.28 29.99 -3.34
C LEU A 13 -8.80 28.54 -3.39
N THR A 14 -8.01 27.59 -2.90
CA THR A 14 -8.55 26.30 -2.52
C THR A 14 -9.63 26.57 -1.47
N PRO A 15 -10.86 26.03 -1.64
CA PRO A 15 -11.87 26.16 -0.62
C PRO A 15 -11.30 25.59 0.68
N ALA A 16 -11.17 26.41 1.69
CA ALA A 16 -10.81 25.95 3.03
C ALA A 16 -12.00 25.15 3.54
N PHE A 17 -11.96 23.82 3.39
CA PHE A 17 -12.88 22.95 4.10
C PHE A 17 -12.54 23.07 5.59
N ALA A 18 -13.22 23.97 6.27
CA ALA A 18 -13.19 24.09 7.70
C ALA A 18 -14.40 23.36 8.24
N GLY A 19 -14.18 22.20 8.82
CA GLY A 19 -15.20 21.40 9.46
C GLY A 19 -14.71 20.93 10.82
N SER A 20 -15.64 20.63 11.73
CA SER A 20 -15.35 19.97 13.00
C SER A 20 -16.11 18.64 13.00
N TYR A 21 -15.45 17.55 13.35
CA TYR A 21 -16.03 16.22 13.33
C TYR A 21 -15.87 15.59 14.71
N ARG A 22 -16.99 15.35 15.40
CA ARG A 22 -17.01 14.76 16.75
C ARG A 22 -17.06 13.26 16.66
N PHE A 23 -16.09 12.57 17.31
CA PHE A 23 -16.07 11.10 17.41
C PHE A 23 -16.28 10.64 18.84
N GLY A 24 -16.83 9.44 19.03
CA GLY A 24 -16.96 8.81 20.35
C GLY A 24 -15.61 8.44 20.92
N ALA A 25 -14.72 7.94 20.06
CA ALA A 25 -13.32 7.68 20.35
C ALA A 25 -12.43 8.05 19.16
N VAL A 26 -11.20 8.42 19.43
CA VAL A 26 -10.15 8.69 18.43
C VAL A 26 -8.91 7.92 18.85
N TRP A 27 -8.50 6.93 18.08
CA TRP A 27 -7.17 6.33 18.19
C TRP A 27 -6.22 7.12 17.28
N ASP A 28 -5.28 7.85 17.87
CA ASP A 28 -4.42 8.76 17.11
C ASP A 28 -3.16 8.12 16.51
N GLY A 29 -3.04 6.80 16.62
CA GLY A 29 -1.87 6.02 16.23
C GLY A 29 -1.05 5.55 17.44
N GLU A 30 -1.29 6.11 18.64
CA GLU A 30 -0.59 5.76 19.88
C GLU A 30 -1.55 5.56 21.05
N LYS A 31 -2.55 6.44 21.19
CA LYS A 31 -3.48 6.44 22.32
C LYS A 31 -4.90 6.75 21.90
N VAL A 32 -5.83 6.35 22.75
CA VAL A 32 -7.25 6.63 22.56
C VAL A 32 -7.63 7.89 23.33
N ARG A 33 -8.36 8.78 22.66
CA ARG A 33 -9.03 9.96 23.23
C ARG A 33 -10.55 9.78 23.07
N LYS A 34 -11.35 10.21 24.04
CA LYS A 34 -12.81 10.09 23.99
C LYS A 34 -13.47 11.46 23.93
N GLY A 35 -14.58 11.54 23.19
CA GLY A 35 -15.42 12.73 23.12
C GLY A 35 -14.72 13.97 22.56
N VAL A 36 -13.76 13.80 21.67
CA VAL A 36 -13.00 14.88 21.05
C VAL A 36 -13.42 15.08 19.61
N CYS A 37 -13.16 16.28 19.10
CA CYS A 37 -13.28 16.59 17.68
C CYS A 37 -11.93 16.57 16.99
N ILE A 38 -11.95 16.17 15.71
CA ILE A 38 -10.87 16.41 14.77
C ILE A 38 -11.30 17.60 13.91
N ASN A 39 -10.44 18.62 13.79
CA ASN A 39 -10.70 19.85 13.07
C ASN A 39 -9.73 19.96 11.89
N PRO A 40 -10.14 19.54 10.67
CA PRO A 40 -9.36 19.73 9.45
C PRO A 40 -9.39 21.20 9.00
N ARG A 41 -8.29 21.64 8.39
CA ARG A 41 -8.22 22.86 7.59
C ARG A 41 -7.49 22.55 6.27
N GLY A 42 -8.20 22.72 5.15
CA GLY A 42 -7.70 22.25 3.87
C GLY A 42 -7.41 20.75 3.90
N ASP A 43 -6.25 20.33 3.45
CA ASP A 43 -5.85 18.93 3.40
C ASP A 43 -5.20 18.42 4.71
N ARG A 44 -5.12 19.22 5.77
CA ARG A 44 -4.43 18.91 7.02
C ARG A 44 -5.33 18.94 8.23
N ILE A 45 -4.93 18.18 9.25
CA ILE A 45 -5.50 18.30 10.60
C ILE A 45 -4.91 19.54 11.25
N GLU A 46 -5.76 20.50 11.60
CA GLU A 46 -5.36 21.69 12.35
C GLU A 46 -5.24 21.39 13.85
N SER A 47 -6.23 20.70 14.40
CA SER A 47 -6.24 20.36 15.82
C SER A 47 -7.11 19.15 16.15
N ILE A 48 -6.87 18.54 17.31
CA ILE A 48 -7.71 17.50 17.91
C ILE A 48 -8.03 17.90 19.34
N GLY A 49 -9.31 18.08 19.65
CA GLY A 49 -9.73 18.52 20.99
C GLY A 49 -11.12 19.10 21.01
N ALA A 50 -11.22 20.42 21.23
CA ALA A 50 -12.49 21.12 21.29
C ALA A 50 -13.27 21.04 19.96
N CYS A 51 -14.59 20.94 20.07
CA CYS A 51 -15.49 20.93 18.93
C CYS A 51 -15.90 22.34 18.53
N GLY A 52 -15.96 22.61 17.22
CA GLY A 52 -16.63 23.79 16.69
C GLY A 52 -18.14 23.75 16.95
N ALA A 53 -18.80 24.90 16.83
CA ALA A 53 -20.24 25.04 17.09
C ALA A 53 -21.08 24.13 16.15
N ASP A 54 -20.66 24.01 14.89
CA ASP A 54 -21.37 23.24 13.86
C ASP A 54 -20.69 21.88 13.60
N ALA A 55 -20.18 21.23 14.66
CA ALA A 55 -19.50 19.95 14.53
C ALA A 55 -20.44 18.86 14.00
N VAL A 56 -20.01 18.16 12.94
CA VAL A 56 -20.68 16.97 12.44
C VAL A 56 -20.59 15.87 13.48
N ASP A 57 -21.74 15.30 13.87
CA ASP A 57 -21.80 14.28 14.90
C ASP A 57 -21.54 12.87 14.34
N LEU A 58 -20.34 12.36 14.61
CA LEU A 58 -19.91 10.99 14.34
C LEU A 58 -19.62 10.23 15.67
N SER A 59 -20.26 10.61 16.77
CA SER A 59 -20.00 10.08 18.12
C SER A 59 -20.30 8.58 18.27
N ARG A 60 -21.02 7.97 17.33
CA ARG A 60 -21.23 6.52 17.25
C ARG A 60 -19.99 5.73 16.81
N TYR A 61 -18.99 6.42 16.26
CA TYR A 61 -17.85 5.81 15.58
C TYR A 61 -16.54 6.08 16.31
N THR A 62 -15.60 5.18 16.09
CA THR A 62 -14.19 5.37 16.45
C THR A 62 -13.42 5.86 15.23
N ALA A 63 -12.74 7.00 15.37
CA ALA A 63 -11.83 7.50 14.34
C ALA A 63 -10.45 6.84 14.47
N ILE A 64 -9.88 6.47 13.34
CA ILE A 64 -8.51 5.98 13.19
C ILE A 64 -7.82 6.73 12.04
N PRO A 65 -6.47 6.73 11.94
CA PRO A 65 -5.78 7.27 10.78
C PRO A 65 -6.22 6.58 9.48
N GLY A 66 -6.19 7.30 8.38
CA GLY A 66 -6.31 6.71 7.06
C GLY A 66 -5.33 5.55 6.88
N LEU A 67 -5.82 4.42 6.36
CA LEU A 67 -5.03 3.22 6.21
C LEU A 67 -4.07 3.33 5.02
N VAL A 68 -2.94 2.64 5.14
CA VAL A 68 -1.89 2.56 4.13
C VAL A 68 -1.75 1.12 3.67
N ASP A 69 -1.95 0.88 2.38
CA ASP A 69 -1.73 -0.40 1.72
C ASP A 69 -0.47 -0.32 0.86
N VAL A 70 0.62 -0.95 1.31
CA VAL A 70 1.93 -0.80 0.69
C VAL A 70 2.20 -1.76 -0.46
N HIS A 71 1.20 -2.54 -0.90
CA HIS A 71 1.33 -3.43 -2.05
C HIS A 71 0.00 -3.57 -2.78
N THR A 72 -0.16 -2.84 -3.87
CA THR A 72 -1.33 -2.94 -4.77
C THR A 72 -0.90 -2.98 -6.22
N HIS A 73 -1.84 -3.38 -7.09
CA HIS A 73 -1.73 -3.33 -8.54
C HIS A 73 -2.94 -2.60 -9.13
N MET A 74 -3.06 -1.30 -8.85
CA MET A 74 -4.24 -0.47 -9.15
C MET A 74 -4.67 -0.55 -10.62
N THR A 75 -3.71 -0.68 -11.52
CA THR A 75 -3.96 -0.73 -12.97
C THR A 75 -4.20 -2.15 -13.50
N PHE A 76 -4.20 -3.20 -12.65
CA PHE A 76 -4.52 -4.57 -13.04
C PHE A 76 -6.03 -4.79 -12.98
N VAL A 77 -6.72 -4.43 -14.07
CA VAL A 77 -8.17 -4.55 -14.19
C VAL A 77 -8.62 -5.94 -14.64
N LEU A 78 -9.79 -6.39 -14.16
CA LEU A 78 -10.29 -7.75 -14.42
C LEU A 78 -10.57 -8.01 -15.90
N LYS A 79 -11.19 -7.03 -16.57
CA LYS A 79 -11.51 -7.09 -18.00
C LYS A 79 -11.05 -5.81 -18.65
N ASN A 80 -10.25 -5.94 -19.69
CA ASN A 80 -9.89 -4.82 -20.55
C ASN A 80 -10.43 -5.09 -21.97
N PRO A 81 -11.60 -4.54 -22.31
CA PRO A 81 -12.22 -4.75 -23.61
C PRO A 81 -11.54 -3.96 -24.73
N VAL A 82 -10.62 -3.07 -24.40
CA VAL A 82 -9.97 -2.16 -25.35
C VAL A 82 -8.81 -2.87 -26.06
N SER A 83 -8.63 -2.57 -27.33
CA SER A 83 -7.51 -3.08 -28.14
C SER A 83 -6.15 -2.78 -27.54
N ALA A 84 -5.14 -3.53 -27.92
CA ALA A 84 -3.77 -3.35 -27.40
C ALA A 84 -3.27 -1.91 -27.58
N ALA A 85 -3.59 -1.24 -28.70
CA ALA A 85 -3.18 0.14 -28.97
C ALA A 85 -3.83 1.18 -28.04
N GLY A 86 -5.08 0.93 -27.58
CA GLY A 86 -5.80 1.83 -26.67
C GLY A 86 -5.61 1.55 -25.17
N ARG A 87 -4.94 0.46 -24.82
CA ARG A 87 -4.88 -0.03 -23.42
C ARG A 87 -4.25 0.96 -22.44
N GLY A 88 -3.22 1.70 -22.84
CA GLY A 88 -2.51 2.60 -21.94
C GLY A 88 -3.42 3.65 -21.30
N ALA A 89 -4.23 4.35 -22.09
CA ALA A 89 -5.17 5.34 -21.59
C ALA A 89 -6.38 4.67 -20.91
N ALA A 90 -6.97 3.63 -21.54
CA ALA A 90 -8.15 2.96 -21.02
C ALA A 90 -7.94 2.30 -19.65
N VAL A 91 -6.74 1.78 -19.38
CA VAL A 91 -6.41 1.15 -18.10
C VAL A 91 -6.60 2.10 -16.92
N VAL A 92 -6.21 3.37 -17.05
CA VAL A 92 -6.38 4.37 -15.98
C VAL A 92 -7.87 4.62 -15.70
N PHE A 93 -8.70 4.75 -16.75
CA PHE A 93 -10.15 4.90 -16.57
C PHE A 93 -10.79 3.67 -15.91
N LEU A 94 -10.42 2.47 -16.33
CA LEU A 94 -10.92 1.23 -15.74
C LEU A 94 -10.46 1.06 -14.30
N ALA A 95 -9.26 1.51 -13.97
CA ALA A 95 -8.70 1.48 -12.62
C ALA A 95 -9.38 2.46 -11.65
N GLN A 96 -10.19 3.40 -12.14
CA GLN A 96 -10.97 4.31 -11.29
C GLN A 96 -11.90 3.55 -10.33
N GLU A 97 -12.48 2.44 -10.78
CA GLU A 97 -13.31 1.59 -9.92
C GLU A 97 -12.47 0.91 -8.84
N ASN A 98 -11.23 0.49 -9.14
CA ASN A 98 -10.30 -0.04 -8.15
C ASN A 98 -9.99 1.02 -7.09
N ALA A 99 -9.73 2.27 -7.51
CA ALA A 99 -9.48 3.39 -6.60
C ALA A 99 -10.68 3.68 -5.68
N ARG A 100 -11.90 3.70 -6.23
CA ARG A 100 -13.12 3.89 -5.46
C ARG A 100 -13.29 2.79 -4.40
N ARG A 101 -13.18 1.53 -4.81
CA ARG A 101 -13.31 0.37 -3.91
C ARG A 101 -12.23 0.35 -2.82
N THR A 102 -11.02 0.79 -3.14
CA THR A 102 -9.93 0.94 -2.17
C THR A 102 -10.28 1.97 -1.10
N LEU A 103 -10.77 3.16 -1.49
CA LEU A 103 -11.20 4.19 -0.54
C LEU A 103 -12.32 3.69 0.39
N GLU A 104 -13.23 2.86 -0.11
CA GLU A 104 -14.33 2.29 0.67
C GLU A 104 -13.89 1.35 1.79
N THR A 105 -12.67 0.82 1.73
CA THR A 105 -12.06 0.03 2.82
C THR A 105 -11.34 0.88 3.87
N GLY A 106 -11.32 2.21 3.70
CA GLY A 106 -10.58 3.12 4.57
C GLY A 106 -9.10 3.29 4.17
N VAL A 107 -8.66 2.67 3.10
CA VAL A 107 -7.28 2.84 2.57
C VAL A 107 -7.21 4.17 1.81
N THR A 108 -6.52 5.15 2.39
CA THR A 108 -6.35 6.50 1.82
C THR A 108 -5.02 6.70 1.11
N SER A 109 -4.06 5.80 1.34
CA SER A 109 -2.76 5.80 0.65
C SER A 109 -2.38 4.39 0.20
N VAL A 110 -1.78 4.28 -1.00
CA VAL A 110 -1.32 3.01 -1.55
C VAL A 110 0.09 3.13 -2.14
N ARG A 111 0.85 2.03 -2.09
CA ARG A 111 2.03 1.84 -2.93
C ARG A 111 1.66 0.85 -4.05
N ASP A 112 1.71 1.34 -5.29
CA ASP A 112 1.41 0.54 -6.49
C ASP A 112 2.70 -0.02 -7.08
N LEU A 113 2.79 -1.35 -7.15
CA LEU A 113 4.00 -2.05 -7.52
C LEU A 113 3.82 -2.82 -8.84
N ASN A 114 4.49 -2.33 -9.90
CA ASN A 114 4.48 -2.91 -11.24
C ASN A 114 3.26 -2.54 -12.09
N ALA A 115 3.41 -1.50 -12.87
CA ALA A 115 2.43 -1.08 -13.89
C ALA A 115 3.07 -0.99 -15.27
N SER A 116 2.32 -1.35 -16.30
CA SER A 116 2.78 -1.22 -17.69
C SER A 116 2.71 0.24 -18.15
N ASN A 117 3.71 0.67 -18.92
CA ASN A 117 3.72 1.97 -19.59
C ASN A 117 3.49 3.17 -18.65
N TYR A 118 3.94 3.08 -17.40
CA TYR A 118 3.78 4.13 -16.39
C TYR A 118 2.32 4.57 -16.19
N ALA A 119 1.37 3.65 -16.35
CA ALA A 119 -0.05 3.94 -16.14
C ALA A 119 -0.36 4.32 -14.67
N ASP A 120 0.40 3.78 -13.72
CA ASP A 120 0.37 4.12 -12.31
C ASP A 120 0.86 5.56 -12.05
N VAL A 121 1.92 6.00 -12.74
CA VAL A 121 2.42 7.39 -12.67
C VAL A 121 1.34 8.35 -13.16
N ALA A 122 0.71 8.05 -14.31
CA ALA A 122 -0.38 8.87 -14.84
C ALA A 122 -1.57 8.91 -13.89
N MET A 123 -1.94 7.77 -13.31
CA MET A 123 -3.05 7.67 -12.34
C MET A 123 -2.75 8.47 -11.06
N ARG A 124 -1.52 8.36 -10.51
CA ARG A 124 -1.06 9.16 -9.36
C ARG A 124 -1.22 10.65 -9.63
N ASP A 125 -0.73 11.11 -10.78
CA ASP A 125 -0.71 12.54 -11.12
C ASP A 125 -2.13 13.08 -11.34
N LEU A 126 -3.04 12.29 -11.93
CA LEU A 126 -4.46 12.64 -12.05
C LEU A 126 -5.15 12.73 -10.68
N ILE A 127 -4.83 11.81 -9.76
CA ILE A 127 -5.37 11.86 -8.39
C ILE A 127 -4.78 13.06 -7.62
N ALA A 128 -3.48 13.31 -7.76
CA ALA A 128 -2.81 14.42 -7.08
C ALA A 128 -3.31 15.78 -7.56
N SER A 129 -3.65 15.92 -8.84
CA SER A 129 -4.24 17.15 -9.40
C SER A 129 -5.75 17.32 -9.11
N GLY A 130 -6.40 16.33 -8.50
CA GLY A 130 -7.85 16.34 -8.27
C GLY A 130 -8.69 15.98 -9.50
N ALA A 131 -8.08 15.67 -10.64
CA ALA A 131 -8.78 15.26 -11.86
C ALA A 131 -9.39 13.85 -11.74
N MET A 132 -8.90 13.04 -10.82
CA MET A 132 -9.41 11.70 -10.52
C MET A 132 -9.52 11.50 -9.00
N LYS A 133 -10.61 10.86 -8.54
CA LYS A 133 -10.73 10.46 -7.13
C LYS A 133 -10.04 9.12 -6.87
N GLY A 134 -9.27 9.05 -5.80
CA GLY A 134 -8.55 7.84 -5.41
C GLY A 134 -7.67 8.03 -4.19
N PRO A 135 -7.07 6.95 -3.67
CA PRO A 135 -6.07 7.03 -2.61
C PRO A 135 -4.82 7.79 -3.10
N ARG A 136 -4.05 8.34 -2.17
CA ARG A 136 -2.72 8.89 -2.48
C ARG A 136 -1.82 7.75 -2.94
N MET A 137 -1.20 7.87 -4.11
CA MET A 137 -0.41 6.80 -4.70
C MET A 137 1.09 7.08 -4.60
N PHE A 138 1.84 6.03 -4.30
CA PHE A 138 3.29 5.93 -4.43
C PHE A 138 3.59 4.83 -5.43
N VAL A 139 4.26 5.11 -6.53
CA VAL A 139 4.25 4.27 -7.73
C VAL A 139 5.63 3.81 -8.14
N SER A 140 5.72 2.64 -8.78
CA SER A 140 7.00 2.06 -9.20
C SER A 140 7.19 1.98 -10.71
N GLY A 141 6.17 2.27 -11.51
CA GLY A 141 6.21 1.92 -12.93
C GLY A 141 6.37 0.40 -13.13
N GLY A 142 6.96 -0.02 -14.22
CA GLY A 142 7.19 -1.44 -14.48
C GLY A 142 8.30 -2.04 -13.62
N GLY A 143 8.11 -3.23 -13.05
CA GLY A 143 9.11 -3.93 -12.25
C GLY A 143 10.32 -4.42 -13.06
N LEU A 144 11.46 -4.58 -12.41
CA LEU A 144 12.58 -5.33 -12.95
C LEU A 144 12.18 -6.80 -12.94
N PHE A 145 11.96 -7.37 -14.11
CA PHE A 145 11.38 -8.71 -14.26
C PHE A 145 12.22 -9.56 -15.21
N ARG A 146 12.34 -10.84 -14.86
CA ARG A 146 13.04 -11.85 -15.64
C ARG A 146 12.37 -13.22 -15.42
N ARG A 147 12.37 -14.04 -16.47
CA ARG A 147 11.93 -15.46 -16.35
C ARG A 147 13.15 -16.38 -16.33
N PRO A 148 13.04 -17.55 -15.72
CA PRO A 148 14.03 -18.59 -15.92
C PRO A 148 14.22 -18.87 -17.41
N GLY A 149 15.49 -18.85 -17.88
CA GLY A 149 15.82 -19.03 -19.30
C GLY A 149 15.92 -17.75 -20.11
N ASP A 150 15.51 -16.58 -19.61
CA ASP A 150 15.77 -15.32 -20.28
C ASP A 150 17.28 -15.04 -20.38
N PRO A 151 17.75 -14.27 -21.39
CA PRO A 151 19.14 -13.86 -21.50
C PRO A 151 19.67 -13.23 -20.21
N ALA A 152 20.91 -13.50 -19.86
CA ALA A 152 21.53 -12.89 -18.69
C ALA A 152 21.53 -11.36 -18.83
N VAL A 153 21.25 -10.67 -17.73
CA VAL A 153 21.33 -9.21 -17.61
C VAL A 153 22.46 -8.89 -16.63
N SER A 154 23.30 -7.92 -16.95
CA SER A 154 24.36 -7.48 -16.03
C SER A 154 23.81 -6.57 -14.92
N GLY A 155 24.57 -6.43 -13.81
CA GLY A 155 24.23 -5.46 -12.78
C GLY A 155 24.24 -4.01 -13.30
N GLU A 156 25.09 -3.70 -14.28
CA GLU A 156 25.14 -2.38 -14.91
C GLU A 156 23.89 -2.08 -15.72
N GLU A 157 23.38 -3.04 -16.50
CA GLU A 157 22.12 -2.90 -17.25
C GLU A 157 20.92 -2.72 -16.30
N LEU A 158 20.91 -3.44 -15.18
CA LEU A 158 19.88 -3.26 -14.15
C LEU A 158 19.96 -1.86 -13.53
N ALA A 159 21.15 -1.41 -13.17
CA ALA A 159 21.38 -0.07 -12.62
C ALA A 159 20.90 1.01 -13.60
N LYS A 160 21.23 0.90 -14.90
CA LYS A 160 20.75 1.80 -15.93
C LYS A 160 19.22 1.81 -16.02
N THR A 161 18.58 0.63 -15.96
CA THR A 161 17.12 0.53 -15.98
C THR A 161 16.49 1.21 -14.75
N VAL A 162 17.12 1.08 -13.57
CA VAL A 162 16.70 1.80 -12.35
C VAL A 162 16.82 3.31 -12.54
N ASP A 163 17.93 3.79 -13.09
CA ASP A 163 18.14 5.22 -13.37
C ASP A 163 17.09 5.78 -14.33
N GLU A 164 16.72 5.01 -15.38
CA GLU A 164 15.66 5.38 -16.33
C GLU A 164 14.29 5.48 -15.64
N ARG A 165 13.94 4.54 -14.75
CA ARG A 165 12.69 4.59 -13.99
C ARG A 165 12.65 5.79 -13.03
N ALA A 166 13.74 6.04 -12.32
CA ALA A 166 13.85 7.20 -11.44
C ALA A 166 13.63 8.52 -12.20
N LYS A 167 14.23 8.65 -13.40
CA LYS A 167 14.01 9.80 -14.29
C LYS A 167 12.58 9.91 -14.82
N ALA A 168 11.88 8.78 -14.99
CA ALA A 168 10.47 8.76 -15.38
C ALA A 168 9.51 9.19 -14.24
N GLY A 169 10.04 9.50 -13.05
CA GLY A 169 9.27 10.07 -11.95
C GLY A 169 8.57 9.05 -11.07
N VAL A 170 9.04 7.79 -11.03
CA VAL A 170 8.53 6.82 -10.05
C VAL A 170 8.98 7.18 -8.64
N ASP A 171 8.22 6.74 -7.64
CA ASP A 171 8.53 6.95 -6.22
C ASP A 171 9.37 5.81 -5.65
N TRP A 172 9.16 4.60 -6.16
CA TRP A 172 9.75 3.34 -5.72
C TRP A 172 10.32 2.56 -6.90
N ILE A 173 11.22 1.62 -6.59
CA ILE A 173 11.64 0.58 -7.53
C ILE A 173 11.01 -0.74 -7.13
N LYS A 174 10.50 -1.51 -8.09
CA LYS A 174 10.03 -2.90 -7.91
C LYS A 174 10.95 -3.85 -8.63
N MET A 175 11.30 -4.96 -7.97
CA MET A 175 12.06 -6.05 -8.54
C MET A 175 11.41 -7.40 -8.23
N PHE A 176 11.45 -8.33 -9.18
CA PHE A 176 10.96 -9.70 -9.00
C PHE A 176 12.16 -10.63 -8.78
N GLY A 177 12.54 -10.84 -7.51
CA GLY A 177 13.67 -11.66 -7.12
C GLY A 177 13.45 -13.16 -7.31
N SER A 178 12.19 -13.59 -7.44
CA SER A 178 11.83 -14.97 -7.79
C SER A 178 10.65 -15.01 -8.74
N THR A 179 10.36 -16.21 -9.29
CA THR A 179 9.04 -16.56 -9.84
C THR A 179 8.01 -16.61 -8.73
N GLY A 180 6.77 -16.86 -9.09
CA GLY A 180 5.64 -16.96 -8.17
C GLY A 180 4.67 -15.82 -8.40
N SER A 181 3.50 -16.15 -8.93
CA SER A 181 2.37 -15.25 -9.12
C SER A 181 1.16 -16.05 -9.59
N GLY A 182 -0.02 -15.66 -9.17
CA GLY A 182 -1.23 -16.36 -9.56
C GLY A 182 -1.22 -17.83 -9.07
N GLN A 183 -1.29 -18.78 -9.99
CA GLN A 183 -1.29 -20.20 -9.64
C GLN A 183 0.13 -20.80 -9.48
N ASP A 184 1.18 -20.08 -9.90
CA ASP A 184 2.57 -20.51 -9.69
C ASP A 184 3.05 -20.09 -8.30
N VAL A 185 3.38 -21.06 -7.46
CA VAL A 185 3.89 -20.87 -6.09
C VAL A 185 5.30 -21.47 -5.93
N THR A 186 6.05 -21.64 -7.02
CA THR A 186 7.36 -22.33 -7.01
C THR A 186 8.48 -21.50 -6.40
N GLY A 187 8.50 -20.19 -6.60
CA GLY A 187 9.48 -19.29 -5.99
C GLY A 187 10.92 -19.47 -6.47
N VAL A 188 11.12 -19.87 -7.74
CA VAL A 188 12.48 -20.00 -8.33
C VAL A 188 13.16 -18.63 -8.43
N GLN A 189 14.37 -18.51 -7.87
CA GLN A 189 15.14 -17.26 -7.92
C GLN A 189 15.45 -16.86 -9.36
N THR A 190 15.23 -15.57 -9.70
CA THR A 190 15.36 -15.03 -11.06
C THR A 190 16.56 -14.11 -11.24
N PHE A 191 17.06 -13.52 -10.17
CA PHE A 191 18.26 -12.67 -10.17
C PHE A 191 19.25 -13.16 -9.11
N SER A 192 20.55 -13.09 -9.42
CA SER A 192 21.59 -13.38 -8.45
C SER A 192 21.68 -12.31 -7.35
N PHE A 193 22.38 -12.63 -6.27
CA PHE A 193 22.68 -11.67 -5.20
C PHE A 193 23.33 -10.39 -5.74
N GLU A 194 24.35 -10.51 -6.63
CA GLU A 194 25.06 -9.38 -7.22
C GLU A 194 24.15 -8.51 -8.07
N GLN A 195 23.21 -9.12 -8.80
CA GLN A 195 22.21 -8.41 -9.60
C GLN A 195 21.22 -7.65 -8.71
N MET A 196 20.69 -8.29 -7.65
CA MET A 196 19.83 -7.64 -6.68
C MET A 196 20.55 -6.48 -5.98
N LYS A 197 21.81 -6.69 -5.58
CA LYS A 197 22.63 -5.66 -4.96
C LYS A 197 22.85 -4.46 -5.87
N ALA A 198 23.16 -4.68 -7.14
CA ALA A 198 23.33 -3.61 -8.12
C ALA A 198 22.04 -2.78 -8.29
N ALA A 199 20.86 -3.43 -8.32
CA ALA A 199 19.57 -2.75 -8.40
C ALA A 199 19.26 -1.95 -7.12
N VAL A 200 19.51 -2.50 -5.93
CA VAL A 200 19.35 -1.82 -4.64
C VAL A 200 20.25 -0.60 -4.54
N GLU A 201 21.54 -0.73 -4.85
CA GLU A 201 22.49 0.37 -4.82
C GLU A 201 22.11 1.49 -5.81
N ALA A 202 21.61 1.11 -7.00
CA ALA A 202 21.15 2.08 -7.98
C ALA A 202 19.88 2.81 -7.50
N ALA A 203 18.92 2.10 -6.88
CA ALA A 203 17.73 2.70 -6.30
C ALA A 203 18.11 3.73 -5.21
N HIS A 204 18.95 3.33 -4.28
CA HIS A 204 19.39 4.19 -3.16
C HIS A 204 20.19 5.41 -3.65
N ARG A 205 21.07 5.27 -4.67
CA ARG A 205 21.77 6.41 -5.28
C ARG A 205 20.82 7.44 -5.90
N ASN A 206 19.67 7.00 -6.39
CA ASN A 206 18.60 7.86 -6.91
C ASN A 206 17.64 8.37 -5.83
N GLY A 207 17.93 8.13 -4.54
CA GLY A 207 17.04 8.49 -3.42
C GLY A 207 15.72 7.73 -3.43
N LYS A 208 15.67 6.55 -4.09
CA LYS A 208 14.49 5.68 -4.15
C LYS A 208 14.68 4.48 -3.24
N ARG A 209 13.58 4.03 -2.64
CA ARG A 209 13.49 2.74 -1.97
C ARG A 209 13.14 1.64 -2.98
N ILE A 210 13.45 0.38 -2.63
CA ILE A 210 13.19 -0.76 -3.49
C ILE A 210 12.41 -1.84 -2.75
N ALA A 211 11.39 -2.40 -3.42
CA ALA A 211 10.61 -3.55 -2.99
C ALA A 211 11.00 -4.77 -3.81
N ILE A 212 11.39 -5.86 -3.17
CA ILE A 212 11.76 -7.10 -3.86
C ILE A 212 10.74 -8.20 -3.53
N HIS A 213 10.10 -8.69 -4.59
CA HIS A 213 9.22 -9.86 -4.55
C HIS A 213 10.06 -11.14 -4.45
N SER A 214 9.72 -12.04 -3.52
CA SER A 214 10.22 -13.39 -3.50
C SER A 214 9.21 -14.34 -2.89
N TYR A 215 8.89 -15.45 -3.58
CA TYR A 215 8.06 -16.51 -3.02
C TYR A 215 8.91 -17.55 -2.27
N GLY A 216 10.13 -17.80 -2.72
CA GLY A 216 11.03 -18.80 -2.14
C GLY A 216 12.10 -18.22 -1.20
N PRO A 217 12.69 -19.07 -0.33
CA PRO A 217 13.64 -18.63 0.68
C PRO A 217 14.99 -18.13 0.11
N GLU A 218 15.46 -18.67 -1.03
CA GLU A 218 16.73 -18.27 -1.61
C GLU A 218 16.69 -16.83 -2.10
N GLY A 219 15.67 -16.48 -2.89
CA GLY A 219 15.47 -15.12 -3.36
C GLY A 219 15.21 -14.13 -2.22
N ALA A 220 14.49 -14.56 -1.18
CA ALA A 220 14.25 -13.76 0.03
C ALA A 220 15.55 -13.44 0.75
N ARG A 221 16.40 -14.46 1.01
CA ARG A 221 17.71 -14.29 1.66
C ARG A 221 18.58 -13.31 0.88
N ASP A 222 18.70 -13.50 -0.43
CA ASP A 222 19.56 -12.67 -1.24
C ASP A 222 19.03 -11.24 -1.37
N ALA A 223 17.70 -11.04 -1.43
CA ALA A 223 17.07 -9.72 -1.40
C ALA A 223 17.38 -8.96 -0.07
N VAL A 224 17.25 -9.65 1.08
CA VAL A 224 17.56 -9.06 2.39
C VAL A 224 19.03 -8.70 2.47
N ARG A 225 19.94 -9.61 2.08
CA ARG A 225 21.40 -9.37 2.06
C ARG A 225 21.78 -8.24 1.12
N ALA A 226 21.11 -8.09 -0.01
CA ALA A 226 21.28 -6.99 -0.96
C ALA A 226 20.87 -5.63 -0.37
N GLY A 227 20.02 -5.61 0.66
CA GLY A 227 19.58 -4.40 1.35
C GLY A 227 18.24 -3.85 0.86
N THR A 228 17.32 -4.72 0.43
CA THR A 228 15.94 -4.29 0.09
C THR A 228 15.27 -3.56 1.25
N ASP A 229 14.50 -2.52 0.96
CA ASP A 229 13.74 -1.77 1.97
C ASP A 229 12.49 -2.54 2.42
N SER A 230 11.86 -3.30 1.51
CA SER A 230 10.80 -4.23 1.85
C SER A 230 10.92 -5.53 1.06
N LEU A 231 10.58 -6.63 1.74
CA LEU A 231 10.50 -7.97 1.19
C LEU A 231 9.03 -8.36 1.07
N GLU A 232 8.61 -8.70 -0.13
CA GLU A 232 7.23 -8.99 -0.47
C GLU A 232 7.00 -10.51 -0.52
N HIS A 233 5.91 -10.99 0.05
CA HIS A 233 5.40 -12.38 0.05
C HIS A 233 6.20 -13.36 0.92
N ALA A 234 7.39 -13.66 0.57
CA ALA A 234 8.38 -14.60 1.12
C ALA A 234 7.86 -15.69 2.08
N THR A 235 8.16 -16.94 1.75
CA THR A 235 7.85 -18.09 2.60
C THR A 235 9.12 -18.85 2.98
N ASP A 236 9.00 -19.69 4.01
CA ASP A 236 10.03 -20.64 4.42
C ASP A 236 11.39 -19.99 4.74
N MET A 237 11.36 -18.73 5.16
CA MET A 237 12.59 -18.02 5.57
C MET A 237 13.22 -18.70 6.79
N ASP A 238 14.53 -18.95 6.71
CA ASP A 238 15.28 -19.46 7.85
C ASP A 238 15.51 -18.39 8.93
N ALA A 239 15.89 -18.85 10.11
CA ALA A 239 16.13 -17.98 11.25
C ALA A 239 17.23 -16.93 10.98
N ALA A 240 18.23 -17.26 10.17
CA ALA A 240 19.33 -16.34 9.83
C ALA A 240 18.81 -15.18 8.96
N THR A 241 18.01 -15.47 7.96
CA THR A 241 17.36 -14.46 7.09
C THR A 241 16.43 -13.54 7.91
N ILE A 242 15.64 -14.12 8.82
CA ILE A 242 14.75 -13.36 9.71
C ILE A 242 15.55 -12.43 10.63
N GLN A 243 16.65 -12.91 11.23
CA GLN A 243 17.50 -12.08 12.07
C GLN A 243 18.21 -10.96 11.28
N GLU A 244 18.59 -11.22 10.03
CA GLU A 244 19.17 -10.20 9.17
C GLU A 244 18.13 -9.12 8.79
N MET A 245 16.85 -9.48 8.57
CA MET A 245 15.76 -8.51 8.39
C MET A 245 15.62 -7.59 9.60
N VAL A 246 15.67 -8.14 10.82
CA VAL A 246 15.64 -7.34 12.06
C VAL A 246 16.82 -6.38 12.12
N ALA A 247 18.03 -6.87 11.87
CA ALA A 247 19.26 -6.06 11.94
C ALA A 247 19.27 -4.93 10.90
N ARG A 248 18.76 -5.19 9.69
CA ARG A 248 18.69 -4.21 8.59
C ARG A 248 17.45 -3.34 8.63
N LYS A 249 16.50 -3.65 9.51
CA LYS A 249 15.18 -2.99 9.59
C LYS A 249 14.37 -3.12 8.29
N THR A 250 14.59 -4.20 7.54
CA THR A 250 13.80 -4.53 6.34
C THR A 250 12.36 -4.78 6.74
N PHE A 251 11.41 -4.16 6.04
CA PHE A 251 9.98 -4.43 6.25
C PHE A 251 9.57 -5.74 5.60
N TYR A 252 8.69 -6.49 6.26
CA TYR A 252 8.02 -7.64 5.69
C TYR A 252 6.59 -7.29 5.29
N VAL A 253 6.24 -7.60 4.06
CA VAL A 253 4.91 -7.38 3.46
C VAL A 253 4.40 -8.74 2.94
N PRO A 254 3.81 -9.59 3.79
CA PRO A 254 3.55 -10.99 3.48
C PRO A 254 2.43 -11.24 2.47
N THR A 255 1.42 -10.38 2.36
CA THR A 255 0.29 -10.48 1.42
C THR A 255 -0.43 -11.86 1.44
N ILE A 256 -0.68 -12.38 2.64
CA ILE A 256 -1.21 -13.74 2.84
C ILE A 256 -2.62 -13.90 2.25
N ASP A 257 -3.46 -12.85 2.37
CA ASP A 257 -4.84 -12.87 1.88
C ASP A 257 -4.95 -13.01 0.36
N HIS A 258 -3.94 -12.58 -0.36
CA HIS A 258 -3.87 -12.67 -1.82
C HIS A 258 -4.01 -14.13 -2.31
N ASN A 259 -3.32 -15.06 -1.66
CA ASN A 259 -3.39 -16.49 -2.01
C ASN A 259 -4.74 -17.12 -1.62
N ARG A 260 -5.39 -16.65 -0.53
CA ARG A 260 -6.78 -17.00 -0.24
C ARG A 260 -7.70 -16.58 -1.38
N PHE A 261 -7.59 -15.30 -1.80
CA PHE A 261 -8.40 -14.77 -2.89
C PHE A 261 -8.24 -15.59 -4.18
N TYR A 262 -7.03 -15.96 -4.54
CA TYR A 262 -6.77 -16.79 -5.70
C TYR A 262 -7.39 -18.20 -5.58
N ALA A 263 -7.25 -18.84 -4.42
CA ALA A 263 -7.83 -20.16 -4.18
C ALA A 263 -9.37 -20.14 -4.23
N GLU A 264 -10.02 -19.11 -3.67
CA GLU A 264 -11.48 -18.99 -3.68
C GLU A 264 -12.06 -18.59 -5.05
N ASN A 265 -11.28 -17.86 -5.87
CA ASN A 265 -11.71 -17.33 -7.16
C ASN A 265 -11.07 -18.05 -8.37
N PHE A 266 -10.50 -19.23 -8.18
CA PHE A 266 -9.75 -19.94 -9.22
C PHE A 266 -10.51 -20.11 -10.53
N LYS A 267 -11.83 -20.34 -10.48
CA LYS A 267 -12.69 -20.48 -11.68
C LYS A 267 -12.80 -19.16 -12.47
N VAL A 268 -13.02 -18.04 -11.77
CA VAL A 268 -13.14 -16.71 -12.39
C VAL A 268 -11.79 -16.28 -12.98
N LEU A 269 -10.71 -16.69 -12.34
CA LEU A 269 -9.34 -16.41 -12.78
C LEU A 269 -8.84 -17.37 -13.85
N ASN A 270 -9.63 -18.40 -14.18
CA ASN A 270 -9.28 -19.46 -15.11
C ASN A 270 -7.99 -20.20 -14.71
N PHE A 271 -7.83 -20.50 -13.40
CA PHE A 271 -6.74 -21.30 -12.87
C PHE A 271 -7.12 -22.78 -12.89
N ALA A 272 -6.12 -23.65 -13.01
CA ALA A 272 -6.30 -25.08 -12.92
C ALA A 272 -6.84 -25.47 -11.52
N PRO A 273 -7.83 -26.39 -11.42
CA PRO A 273 -8.37 -26.81 -10.12
C PRO A 273 -7.31 -27.32 -9.14
N GLU A 274 -6.26 -27.94 -9.65
CA GLU A 274 -5.14 -28.47 -8.87
C GLU A 274 -4.34 -27.36 -8.17
N SER A 275 -4.34 -26.14 -8.71
CA SER A 275 -3.65 -25.00 -8.12
C SER A 275 -4.23 -24.61 -6.76
N VAL A 276 -5.51 -24.89 -6.49
CA VAL A 276 -6.18 -24.55 -5.22
C VAL A 276 -5.47 -25.16 -4.02
N LYS A 277 -5.05 -26.43 -4.14
CA LYS A 277 -4.29 -27.11 -3.09
C LYS A 277 -2.97 -26.40 -2.84
N ASN A 278 -2.19 -26.15 -3.89
CA ASN A 278 -0.88 -25.50 -3.80
C ASN A 278 -0.98 -24.08 -3.23
N LEU A 279 -1.99 -23.31 -3.63
CA LEU A 279 -2.27 -21.97 -3.11
C LEU A 279 -2.60 -21.99 -1.61
N ASN A 280 -3.41 -22.96 -1.15
CA ASN A 280 -3.71 -23.11 0.26
C ASN A 280 -2.49 -23.55 1.08
N GLU A 281 -1.68 -24.46 0.58
CA GLU A 281 -0.43 -24.89 1.22
C GLU A 281 0.58 -23.72 1.30
N PHE A 282 0.72 -22.94 0.25
CA PHE A 282 1.56 -21.75 0.23
C PHE A 282 1.09 -20.72 1.25
N LYS A 283 -0.21 -20.45 1.32
CA LYS A 283 -0.82 -19.55 2.30
C LYS A 283 -0.50 -19.95 3.74
N GLU A 284 -0.58 -21.25 4.07
CA GLU A 284 -0.26 -21.73 5.42
C GLU A 284 1.25 -21.58 5.74
N ARG A 285 2.13 -21.85 4.77
CA ARG A 285 3.59 -21.64 4.93
C ARG A 285 3.92 -20.16 5.09
N ASN A 286 3.24 -19.27 4.33
CA ASN A 286 3.40 -17.83 4.47
C ASN A 286 2.94 -17.37 5.86
N LEU A 287 1.80 -17.84 6.36
CA LEU A 287 1.33 -17.54 7.71
C LEU A 287 2.33 -18.00 8.78
N GLU A 288 2.91 -19.19 8.63
CA GLU A 288 3.90 -19.69 9.59
C GLU A 288 5.18 -18.85 9.56
N THR A 289 5.65 -18.47 8.36
CA THR A 289 6.79 -17.56 8.20
C THR A 289 6.49 -16.19 8.84
N ALA A 290 5.28 -15.68 8.68
CA ALA A 290 4.85 -14.42 9.32
C ALA A 290 4.86 -14.53 10.85
N ARG A 291 4.43 -15.68 11.43
CA ARG A 291 4.53 -15.91 12.89
C ARG A 291 5.97 -15.87 13.39
N MET A 292 6.86 -16.59 12.70
CA MET A 292 8.29 -16.61 13.07
C MET A 292 8.91 -15.22 12.97
N ALA A 293 8.64 -14.49 11.88
CA ALA A 293 9.16 -13.15 11.65
C ALA A 293 8.63 -12.16 12.69
N PHE A 294 7.33 -12.19 13.00
CA PHE A 294 6.74 -11.33 14.03
C PHE A 294 7.34 -11.60 15.41
N LYS A 295 7.42 -12.87 15.81
CA LYS A 295 8.03 -13.28 17.08
C LYS A 295 9.50 -12.84 17.21
N ALA A 296 10.22 -12.77 16.10
CA ALA A 296 11.61 -12.30 16.07
C ALA A 296 11.74 -10.76 16.08
N GLY A 297 10.66 -10.01 15.95
CA GLY A 297 10.65 -8.55 15.95
C GLY A 297 10.87 -7.93 14.56
N VAL A 298 10.61 -8.65 13.47
CA VAL A 298 10.61 -8.08 12.12
C VAL A 298 9.50 -7.04 12.02
N ARG A 299 9.75 -5.97 11.30
CA ARG A 299 8.80 -4.88 11.06
C ARG A 299 7.85 -5.26 9.94
N PHE A 300 6.55 -5.13 10.20
CA PHE A 300 5.50 -5.42 9.22
C PHE A 300 4.86 -4.15 8.69
N ALA A 301 4.47 -4.18 7.42
CA ALA A 301 3.53 -3.22 6.84
C ALA A 301 2.44 -3.99 6.08
N MET A 302 1.21 -3.45 6.11
CA MET A 302 0.07 -4.06 5.43
C MET A 302 0.17 -3.86 3.93
N GLY A 303 0.22 -4.96 3.17
CA GLY A 303 0.07 -5.00 1.73
C GLY A 303 -0.97 -6.03 1.33
N SER A 304 -1.94 -5.65 0.52
CA SER A 304 -3.01 -6.56 0.08
C SER A 304 -2.62 -7.40 -1.13
N ASP A 305 -1.71 -6.90 -1.95
CA ASP A 305 -1.44 -7.38 -3.31
C ASP A 305 -2.72 -7.42 -4.16
N ALA A 306 -3.61 -6.42 -3.94
CA ALA A 306 -4.91 -6.38 -4.59
C ALA A 306 -4.77 -6.23 -6.10
N VAL A 307 -5.46 -7.12 -6.79
CA VAL A 307 -5.54 -7.20 -8.25
C VAL A 307 -7.00 -7.41 -8.68
N ARG A 308 -7.39 -6.88 -9.83
CA ARG A 308 -8.67 -7.21 -10.48
C ARG A 308 -9.87 -7.02 -9.55
N SER A 309 -10.63 -8.09 -9.26
CA SER A 309 -11.82 -8.04 -8.40
C SER A 309 -11.53 -8.06 -6.90
N MET A 310 -10.27 -8.20 -6.48
CA MET A 310 -9.88 -8.20 -5.07
C MET A 310 -9.96 -6.80 -4.44
N PHE A 311 -9.93 -5.73 -5.23
CA PHE A 311 -10.12 -4.38 -4.69
C PHE A 311 -11.45 -4.27 -3.94
N GLY A 312 -11.41 -3.66 -2.75
CA GLY A 312 -12.50 -3.68 -1.77
C GLY A 312 -12.32 -4.74 -0.68
N GLU A 313 -11.30 -5.59 -0.78
CA GLU A 313 -10.86 -6.54 0.25
C GLU A 313 -9.48 -6.19 0.84
N ASN A 314 -8.93 -5.02 0.53
CA ASN A 314 -7.57 -4.60 0.86
C ASN A 314 -7.19 -4.81 2.34
N THR A 315 -8.10 -4.58 3.26
CA THR A 315 -7.85 -4.66 4.72
C THR A 315 -7.93 -6.06 5.30
N ARG A 316 -8.31 -7.08 4.51
CA ARG A 316 -8.42 -8.47 5.01
C ARG A 316 -7.09 -9.05 5.50
N GLU A 317 -5.97 -8.53 4.99
CA GLU A 317 -4.62 -8.87 5.45
C GLU A 317 -4.44 -8.68 6.96
N LEU A 318 -5.11 -7.70 7.57
CA LEU A 318 -5.07 -7.44 9.01
C LEU A 318 -5.56 -8.65 9.85
N GLY A 319 -6.52 -9.40 9.34
CA GLY A 319 -6.98 -10.63 9.98
C GLY A 319 -5.90 -11.73 10.01
N TRP A 320 -5.04 -11.77 9.00
CA TRP A 320 -3.90 -12.69 8.96
C TRP A 320 -2.79 -12.27 9.92
N PHE A 321 -2.57 -10.97 10.10
CA PHE A 321 -1.63 -10.47 11.10
C PHE A 321 -2.01 -10.88 12.52
N VAL A 322 -3.31 -10.80 12.86
CA VAL A 322 -3.80 -11.29 14.15
C VAL A 322 -3.64 -12.81 14.26
N LYS A 323 -3.89 -13.59 13.19
CA LYS A 323 -3.61 -15.03 13.17
C LYS A 323 -2.12 -15.36 13.29
N ALA A 324 -1.24 -14.46 12.84
CA ALA A 324 0.21 -14.57 13.02
C ALA A 324 0.67 -14.24 14.45
N GLY A 325 -0.20 -13.74 15.31
CA GLY A 325 0.07 -13.48 16.73
C GLY A 325 0.09 -12.01 17.13
N MET A 326 -0.19 -11.09 16.20
CA MET A 326 -0.30 -9.66 16.52
C MET A 326 -1.59 -9.38 17.33
N SER A 327 -1.51 -8.44 18.24
CA SER A 327 -2.71 -7.80 18.79
C SER A 327 -3.43 -6.99 17.70
N PRO A 328 -4.73 -6.69 17.84
CA PRO A 328 -5.43 -5.81 16.92
C PRO A 328 -4.74 -4.45 16.75
N GLU A 329 -4.15 -3.89 17.80
CA GLU A 329 -3.42 -2.63 17.75
C GLU A 329 -2.13 -2.75 16.90
N GLU A 330 -1.35 -3.81 17.07
CA GLU A 330 -0.14 -4.05 16.28
C GLU A 330 -0.47 -4.25 14.79
N ALA A 331 -1.54 -5.00 14.49
CA ALA A 331 -2.04 -5.15 13.13
C ALA A 331 -2.48 -3.81 12.53
N LEU A 332 -3.19 -2.97 13.31
CA LEU A 332 -3.60 -1.64 12.87
C LEU A 332 -2.39 -0.70 12.65
N ARG A 333 -1.34 -0.79 13.50
CA ARG A 333 -0.08 -0.06 13.30
C ARG A 333 0.61 -0.45 12.00
N ALA A 334 0.56 -1.73 11.61
CA ALA A 334 1.10 -2.19 10.32
C ALA A 334 0.40 -1.52 9.12
N ALA A 335 -0.88 -1.19 9.25
CA ALA A 335 -1.68 -0.51 8.22
C ALA A 335 -1.70 1.03 8.38
N THR A 336 -0.98 1.60 9.31
CA THR A 336 -0.95 3.05 9.56
C THR A 336 0.49 3.55 9.72
N GLY A 337 1.00 3.68 10.94
CA GLY A 337 2.33 4.23 11.23
C GLY A 337 3.46 3.48 10.52
N ASN A 338 3.46 2.15 10.53
CA ASN A 338 4.51 1.36 9.86
C ASN A 338 4.45 1.51 8.33
N GLY A 339 3.24 1.49 7.75
CA GLY A 339 3.06 1.75 6.32
C GLY A 339 3.56 3.14 5.94
N ALA A 340 3.24 4.16 6.73
CA ALA A 340 3.72 5.53 6.52
C ALA A 340 5.25 5.62 6.60
N GLU A 341 5.87 4.95 7.57
CA GLU A 341 7.33 4.91 7.72
C GLU A 341 8.00 4.19 6.53
N LEU A 342 7.44 3.06 6.08
CA LEU A 342 7.92 2.38 4.88
C LEU A 342 7.86 3.29 3.66
N LEU A 343 6.83 4.14 3.55
CA LEU A 343 6.72 5.12 2.46
C LEU A 343 7.60 6.36 2.64
N GLY A 344 8.28 6.55 3.80
CA GLY A 344 9.01 7.76 4.12
C GLY A 344 8.09 8.97 4.37
N GLN A 345 6.89 8.70 4.88
CA GLN A 345 5.83 9.68 5.11
C GLN A 345 5.38 9.74 6.58
N GLU A 346 6.18 9.24 7.49
CA GLU A 346 5.89 9.16 8.92
C GLU A 346 5.64 10.51 9.60
N SER A 347 6.05 11.60 8.95
CA SER A 347 5.78 12.97 9.43
C SER A 347 4.46 13.56 8.94
N SER A 348 3.72 12.83 8.08
CA SER A 348 2.52 13.36 7.40
C SER A 348 1.37 12.37 7.27
N LEU A 349 1.63 11.07 7.41
CA LEU A 349 0.67 9.96 7.29
C LEU A 349 0.75 9.02 8.49
N GLY A 350 -0.26 8.17 8.65
CA GLY A 350 -0.27 7.07 9.61
C GLY A 350 -0.59 7.46 11.05
N ALA A 351 -0.87 8.74 11.34
CA ALA A 351 -1.31 9.21 12.64
C ALA A 351 -2.34 10.35 12.51
N LEU A 352 -3.18 10.52 13.52
CA LEU A 352 -4.06 11.69 13.64
C LEU A 352 -3.38 12.71 14.54
N ARG A 353 -2.72 13.70 13.94
CA ARG A 353 -1.98 14.77 14.63
C ARG A 353 -2.08 16.08 13.86
N ALA A 354 -1.97 17.21 14.57
CA ALA A 354 -1.87 18.51 13.92
C ALA A 354 -0.70 18.51 12.91
N GLY A 355 -0.96 19.06 11.72
CA GLY A 355 -0.01 19.10 10.59
C GLY A 355 0.00 17.86 9.68
N TYR A 356 -0.54 16.72 10.13
CA TYR A 356 -0.69 15.52 9.30
C TYR A 356 -1.82 15.69 8.28
N PHE A 357 -1.81 14.92 7.21
CA PHE A 357 -2.94 14.90 6.28
C PHE A 357 -4.23 14.56 7.01
N ALA A 358 -5.31 15.22 6.65
CA ALA A 358 -6.64 14.93 7.16
C ALA A 358 -7.19 13.67 6.45
N ASP A 359 -6.51 12.56 6.70
CA ASP A 359 -6.88 11.22 6.27
C ASP A 359 -7.44 10.48 7.49
N ILE A 360 -8.77 10.37 7.56
CA ILE A 360 -9.50 9.92 8.75
C ILE A 360 -10.48 8.83 8.35
N VAL A 361 -10.50 7.73 9.09
CA VAL A 361 -11.46 6.63 8.88
C VAL A 361 -12.32 6.48 10.13
N ALA A 362 -13.64 6.47 9.98
CA ALA A 362 -14.57 6.17 11.04
C ALA A 362 -15.09 4.74 10.92
N VAL A 363 -14.90 3.95 11.97
CA VAL A 363 -15.34 2.55 12.07
C VAL A 363 -16.39 2.38 13.15
N GLU A 364 -17.29 1.41 12.97
CA GLU A 364 -18.33 1.11 13.94
C GLU A 364 -17.88 0.03 14.93
N GLY A 365 -17.41 0.45 16.11
CA GLY A 365 -16.90 -0.43 17.17
C GLY A 365 -15.50 -0.03 17.65
N ASP A 366 -14.88 -0.94 18.40
CA ASP A 366 -13.53 -0.77 18.94
C ASP A 366 -12.50 -1.56 18.13
N PRO A 367 -11.69 -0.89 17.29
CA PRO A 367 -10.70 -1.54 16.43
C PRO A 367 -9.51 -2.14 17.21
N LEU A 368 -9.29 -1.71 18.45
CA LEU A 368 -8.21 -2.23 19.31
C LEU A 368 -8.64 -3.50 20.06
N ALA A 369 -9.96 -3.73 20.21
CA ALA A 369 -10.50 -4.97 20.75
C ALA A 369 -10.70 -6.03 19.65
N ASP A 370 -11.12 -5.63 18.46
CA ASP A 370 -11.40 -6.55 17.33
C ASP A 370 -11.03 -5.91 15.99
N ILE A 371 -9.99 -6.44 15.36
CA ILE A 371 -9.52 -5.94 14.06
C ILE A 371 -10.55 -6.08 12.93
N ARG A 372 -11.53 -6.98 13.05
CA ARG A 372 -12.61 -7.14 12.08
C ARG A 372 -13.46 -5.88 11.93
N VAL A 373 -13.48 -5.02 12.96
CA VAL A 373 -14.11 -3.71 12.88
C VAL A 373 -13.52 -2.86 11.74
N VAL A 374 -12.21 -2.94 11.54
CA VAL A 374 -11.52 -2.23 10.44
C VAL A 374 -11.78 -2.89 9.08
N ILE A 375 -11.96 -4.22 9.06
CA ILE A 375 -12.20 -4.98 7.83
C ILE A 375 -13.64 -4.79 7.33
N ASP A 376 -14.63 -4.85 8.25
CA ASP A 376 -16.04 -5.03 7.87
C ASP A 376 -16.91 -3.79 8.15
N LYS A 377 -16.45 -2.86 9.00
CA LYS A 377 -17.29 -1.81 9.56
C LYS A 377 -16.81 -0.39 9.34
N VAL A 378 -16.10 -0.14 8.23
CA VAL A 378 -15.80 1.23 7.77
C VAL A 378 -17.11 1.90 7.36
N ARG A 379 -17.41 3.07 7.94
CA ARG A 379 -18.64 3.84 7.70
C ARG A 379 -18.39 5.18 7.03
N TRP A 380 -17.24 5.78 7.30
CA TRP A 380 -16.93 7.10 6.77
C TRP A 380 -15.43 7.24 6.55
N VAL A 381 -15.05 7.90 5.46
CA VAL A 381 -13.64 8.13 5.11
C VAL A 381 -13.46 9.56 4.64
N MET A 382 -12.48 10.23 5.21
CA MET A 382 -11.93 11.50 4.73
C MET A 382 -10.52 11.26 4.21
N LYS A 383 -10.21 11.81 3.03
CA LYS A 383 -8.88 11.81 2.45
C LYS A 383 -8.50 13.24 2.06
N GLY A 384 -7.43 13.76 2.65
CA GLY A 384 -6.95 15.12 2.40
C GLY A 384 -8.02 16.18 2.68
N GLY A 385 -8.79 16.03 3.75
CA GLY A 385 -9.85 16.95 4.14
C GLY A 385 -11.16 16.82 3.35
N GLU A 386 -11.22 16.02 2.31
CA GLU A 386 -12.43 15.73 1.54
C GLU A 386 -13.09 14.44 2.03
N VAL A 387 -14.40 14.47 2.29
CA VAL A 387 -15.19 13.26 2.60
C VAL A 387 -15.38 12.48 1.29
N VAL A 388 -14.79 11.28 1.22
CA VAL A 388 -14.81 10.45 0.01
C VAL A 388 -15.74 9.23 0.14
N VAL A 389 -16.08 8.85 1.36
CA VAL A 389 -17.05 7.78 1.67
C VAL A 389 -17.92 8.23 2.84
N ASP A 390 -19.22 8.13 2.68
CA ASP A 390 -20.19 8.35 3.76
C ASP A 390 -21.30 7.27 3.71
N LYS A 391 -21.28 6.38 4.69
CA LYS A 391 -22.25 5.30 4.92
C LYS A 391 -22.87 5.42 6.32
N THR A 392 -22.95 6.64 6.84
CA THR A 392 -23.44 6.91 8.22
C THR A 392 -24.94 7.04 8.33
N GLN A 393 -25.64 7.12 7.20
CA GLN A 393 -27.10 7.21 7.11
C GLN A 393 -27.77 5.85 7.15
#